data_517ef62995106f64d884a9f59645869c
#
_entry.id   517ef62995106f64d884a9f59645869c
#
_cell.length_a   1.000
_cell.length_b   1.000
_cell.length_c   1.000
_cell.angle_alpha   90.00
_cell.angle_beta   90.00
_cell.angle_gamma   90.00
#
_symmetry.space_group_name_H-M   'P 1'
#
loop_
_entity.id
_entity.type
_entity.pdbx_description
1 polymer ?
#
loop_
_entity_poly.entity_id
_entity_poly.type
_entity_poly.pdbx_seq_one_letter_code
_entity_poly.pdbx_strand_id
1 'polypeptide(L)'
;AVNDPEELGKVLAKLDELRDDISMADAIVIAGSAAVEKAAKDAGFDIKVPVTTGRGDASEEQTDAESFEPMEPFADGFRNYLKTKASVKTEDLLIDRASLLGLSIPEMVVLVGGMRALGAVSEHAKHGHSIGVLTDRPGQLTNDFFVNLLDMGTKWATVDESGDEEFVGTDRASGEEKWHATRTDLVFGSNSQLRAVAEVYAENGNEEKFVKDFVAAWTKVMDADRFDLTYAQYH
;
A
#
# COMPACT_ATOMS: atom_id res chain seq x y z
N ALA A 1 7.00 -15.71 -0.26
CA ALA A 1 5.75 -15.69 -1.04
C ALA A 1 5.16 -14.28 -1.13
N VAL A 2 5.01 -13.56 -0.01
CA VAL A 2 4.39 -12.20 0.02
C VAL A 2 5.13 -11.17 -0.84
N ASN A 3 6.42 -11.34 -1.06
CA ASN A 3 7.27 -10.39 -1.78
C ASN A 3 7.50 -10.74 -3.25
N ASP A 4 6.78 -11.72 -3.80
CA ASP A 4 7.00 -12.16 -5.16
C ASP A 4 8.49 -12.32 -5.52
N PRO A 5 9.14 -13.45 -5.15
CA PRO A 5 10.60 -13.60 -5.24
C PRO A 5 11.16 -13.43 -6.65
N GLU A 6 10.39 -13.76 -7.69
CA GLU A 6 10.84 -13.64 -9.07
C GLU A 6 10.91 -12.18 -9.52
N GLU A 7 9.86 -11.41 -9.26
CA GLU A 7 9.83 -9.98 -9.58
C GLU A 7 10.82 -9.20 -8.71
N LEU A 8 10.81 -9.46 -7.40
CA LEU A 8 11.76 -8.87 -6.47
C LEU A 8 13.21 -9.11 -6.91
N GLY A 9 13.55 -10.32 -7.34
CA GLY A 9 14.90 -10.65 -7.81
C GLY A 9 15.31 -9.82 -9.03
N LYS A 10 14.40 -9.58 -9.98
CA LYS A 10 14.66 -8.71 -11.15
C LYS A 10 14.92 -7.25 -10.73
N VAL A 11 14.12 -6.75 -9.79
CA VAL A 11 14.27 -5.37 -9.28
C VAL A 11 15.59 -5.22 -8.54
N LEU A 12 15.91 -6.14 -7.62
CA LEU A 12 17.15 -6.09 -6.85
C LEU A 12 18.39 -6.19 -7.75
N ALA A 13 18.38 -7.06 -8.77
CA ALA A 13 19.46 -7.14 -9.73
C ALA A 13 19.67 -5.82 -10.48
N LYS A 14 18.55 -5.13 -10.83
CA LYS A 14 18.64 -3.82 -11.48
C LYS A 14 19.13 -2.72 -10.55
N LEU A 15 18.74 -2.75 -9.30
CA LEU A 15 19.25 -1.81 -8.30
C LEU A 15 20.74 -2.02 -8.03
N ASP A 16 21.20 -3.29 -8.00
CA ASP A 16 22.60 -3.61 -7.83
C ASP A 16 23.51 -3.07 -8.94
N GLU A 17 22.99 -3.08 -10.19
CA GLU A 17 23.69 -2.44 -11.32
C GLU A 17 23.80 -0.92 -11.19
N LEU A 18 22.86 -0.27 -10.49
CA LEU A 18 22.71 1.19 -10.46
C LEU A 18 23.21 1.83 -9.17
N ARG A 19 23.36 1.08 -8.09
CA ARG A 19 23.58 1.63 -6.73
C ARG A 19 24.97 2.20 -6.48
N ASP A 20 25.93 1.92 -7.35
CA ASP A 20 27.32 2.37 -7.18
C ASP A 20 27.86 2.01 -5.77
N ASP A 21 28.34 2.98 -5.01
CA ASP A 21 28.93 2.78 -3.68
C ASP A 21 27.91 2.84 -2.51
N ILE A 22 26.61 2.97 -2.78
CA ILE A 22 25.58 2.97 -1.73
C ILE A 22 25.14 1.57 -1.33
N SER A 23 24.60 1.40 -0.10
CA SER A 23 24.04 0.12 0.33
C SER A 23 22.83 -0.27 -0.50
N MET A 24 22.55 -1.57 -0.61
CA MET A 24 21.32 -2.05 -1.24
C MET A 24 20.08 -1.56 -0.48
N ALA A 25 20.15 -1.50 0.84
CA ALA A 25 19.08 -0.98 1.68
C ALA A 25 18.73 0.48 1.34
N ASP A 26 19.74 1.35 1.20
CA ASP A 26 19.50 2.73 0.76
C ASP A 26 19.02 2.79 -0.70
N ALA A 27 19.57 1.97 -1.60
CA ALA A 27 19.12 1.91 -2.99
C ALA A 27 17.63 1.56 -3.11
N ILE A 28 17.13 0.62 -2.31
CA ILE A 28 15.71 0.23 -2.26
C ILE A 28 14.84 1.43 -1.84
N VAL A 29 15.22 2.13 -0.77
CA VAL A 29 14.45 3.28 -0.26
C VAL A 29 14.46 4.46 -1.24
N ILE A 30 15.62 4.74 -1.85
CA ILE A 30 15.75 5.78 -2.88
C ILE A 30 14.87 5.45 -4.10
N ALA A 31 14.94 4.22 -4.60
CA ALA A 31 14.18 3.80 -5.77
C ALA A 31 12.66 3.83 -5.51
N GLY A 32 12.21 3.37 -4.34
CA GLY A 32 10.81 3.43 -3.93
C GLY A 32 10.31 4.87 -3.85
N SER A 33 11.09 5.77 -3.24
CA SER A 33 10.75 7.19 -3.14
C SER A 33 10.74 7.89 -4.50
N ALA A 34 11.69 7.57 -5.38
CA ALA A 34 11.71 8.08 -6.76
C ALA A 34 10.49 7.58 -7.58
N ALA A 35 10.06 6.34 -7.36
CA ALA A 35 8.85 5.82 -7.98
C ALA A 35 7.59 6.57 -7.51
N VAL A 36 7.50 6.90 -6.23
CA VAL A 36 6.41 7.74 -5.67
C VAL A 36 6.44 9.15 -6.26
N GLU A 37 7.61 9.79 -6.37
CA GLU A 37 7.75 11.11 -7.03
C GLU A 37 7.25 11.04 -8.49
N LYS A 38 7.66 10.02 -9.21
CA LYS A 38 7.22 9.82 -10.59
C LYS A 38 5.70 9.64 -10.68
N ALA A 39 5.13 8.81 -9.84
CA ALA A 39 3.68 8.55 -9.82
C ALA A 39 2.88 9.81 -9.47
N ALA A 40 3.37 10.62 -8.53
CA ALA A 40 2.77 11.92 -8.22
C ALA A 40 2.85 12.89 -9.41
N LYS A 41 3.99 12.93 -10.09
CA LYS A 41 4.18 13.77 -11.29
C LYS A 41 3.26 13.32 -12.43
N ASP A 42 3.10 12.03 -12.65
CA ASP A 42 2.19 11.48 -13.66
C ASP A 42 0.72 11.81 -13.34
N ALA A 43 0.40 11.99 -12.05
CA ALA A 43 -0.90 12.49 -11.57
C ALA A 43 -1.04 14.04 -11.61
N GLY A 44 -0.01 14.76 -12.04
CA GLY A 44 -0.01 16.23 -12.16
C GLY A 44 0.56 16.99 -10.96
N PHE A 45 1.20 16.32 -10.01
CA PHE A 45 1.76 16.93 -8.80
C PHE A 45 3.28 16.85 -8.79
N ASP A 46 3.95 18.00 -8.77
CA ASP A 46 5.42 18.09 -8.65
C ASP A 46 5.79 18.16 -7.16
N ILE A 47 6.03 17.01 -6.56
CA ILE A 47 6.37 16.86 -5.14
C ILE A 47 7.68 16.11 -4.99
N LYS A 48 8.45 16.45 -3.95
CA LYS A 48 9.65 15.72 -3.55
C LYS A 48 9.34 14.79 -2.39
N VAL A 49 9.87 13.58 -2.48
CA VAL A 49 9.78 12.57 -1.40
C VAL A 49 11.10 12.61 -0.63
N PRO A 50 11.10 13.01 0.66
CA PRO A 50 12.30 12.99 1.48
C PRO A 50 12.88 11.56 1.58
N VAL A 51 14.20 11.47 1.55
CA VAL A 51 14.93 10.21 1.72
C VAL A 51 16.04 10.42 2.75
N THR A 52 16.08 9.54 3.75
CA THR A 52 17.16 9.47 4.72
C THR A 52 18.04 8.27 4.41
N THR A 53 19.31 8.51 4.10
CA THR A 53 20.34 7.50 3.79
C THR A 53 21.20 7.17 5.00
N GLY A 54 22.09 6.18 4.87
CA GLY A 54 23.04 5.74 5.89
C GLY A 54 22.74 4.34 6.46
N ARG A 55 21.91 3.56 5.75
CA ARG A 55 21.72 2.13 6.05
C ARG A 55 22.94 1.35 5.59
N GLY A 56 23.25 0.28 6.33
CA GLY A 56 24.22 -0.73 5.92
C GLY A 56 23.51 -2.02 5.50
N ASP A 57 24.19 -2.83 4.71
CA ASP A 57 23.71 -4.16 4.34
C ASP A 57 24.27 -5.20 5.31
N ALA A 58 23.45 -6.19 5.73
CA ALA A 58 23.89 -7.36 6.46
C ALA A 58 24.33 -8.45 5.48
N SER A 59 25.39 -9.18 5.82
CA SER A 59 25.75 -10.39 5.09
C SER A 59 24.82 -11.55 5.47
N GLU A 60 24.83 -12.63 4.65
CA GLU A 60 24.05 -13.84 4.94
C GLU A 60 24.43 -14.45 6.31
N GLU A 61 25.72 -14.41 6.66
CA GLU A 61 26.24 -14.91 7.96
C GLU A 61 25.77 -14.07 9.16
N GLN A 62 25.43 -12.79 8.92
CA GLN A 62 24.88 -11.88 9.95
C GLN A 62 23.36 -11.96 10.06
N THR A 63 22.72 -12.74 9.17
CA THR A 63 21.27 -12.85 9.09
C THR A 63 20.84 -14.18 9.73
N ASP A 64 20.06 -14.12 10.81
CA ASP A 64 19.42 -15.28 11.41
C ASP A 64 18.11 -15.61 10.67
N ALA A 65 18.24 -16.27 9.50
CA ALA A 65 17.12 -16.57 8.63
C ALA A 65 16.06 -17.49 9.29
N GLU A 66 16.48 -18.41 10.16
CA GLU A 66 15.57 -19.34 10.84
C GLU A 66 14.63 -18.59 11.82
N SER A 67 15.11 -17.55 12.48
CA SER A 67 14.29 -16.72 13.38
C SER A 67 13.26 -15.88 12.64
N PHE A 68 13.40 -15.63 11.34
CA PHE A 68 12.43 -14.89 10.54
C PHE A 68 11.26 -15.75 10.06
N GLU A 69 11.39 -17.07 10.00
CA GLU A 69 10.33 -17.96 9.51
C GLU A 69 9.02 -17.81 10.32
N PRO A 70 9.03 -17.80 11.67
CA PRO A 70 7.83 -17.59 12.46
C PRO A 70 7.23 -16.18 12.31
N MET A 71 8.02 -15.21 11.85
CA MET A 71 7.59 -13.82 11.65
C MET A 71 7.11 -13.55 10.22
N GLU A 72 7.10 -14.56 9.33
CA GLU A 72 6.58 -14.39 7.97
C GLU A 72 5.13 -13.87 8.04
N PRO A 73 4.79 -12.77 7.33
CA PRO A 73 3.46 -12.21 7.38
C PRO A 73 2.39 -13.22 6.94
N PHE A 74 1.39 -13.40 7.77
CA PHE A 74 0.23 -14.21 7.46
C PHE A 74 -0.75 -13.46 6.56
N ALA A 75 -0.87 -12.17 6.78
CA ALA A 75 -1.61 -11.24 5.97
C ALA A 75 -0.88 -9.88 5.94
N ASP A 76 -1.07 -9.14 4.87
CA ASP A 76 -0.62 -7.77 4.72
C ASP A 76 -1.70 -6.96 4.01
N GLY A 77 -2.52 -6.26 4.79
CA GLY A 77 -3.61 -5.45 4.27
C GLY A 77 -3.17 -4.24 3.44
N PHE A 78 -1.92 -3.78 3.59
CA PHE A 78 -1.36 -2.74 2.72
C PHE A 78 -1.21 -3.21 1.29
N ARG A 79 -0.94 -4.51 1.06
CA ARG A 79 -0.74 -5.12 -0.26
C ARG A 79 -1.81 -6.14 -0.66
N ASN A 80 -2.93 -6.22 0.06
CA ASN A 80 -3.97 -7.23 -0.15
C ASN A 80 -3.46 -8.69 -0.13
N TYR A 81 -2.40 -8.96 0.64
CA TYR A 81 -1.85 -10.30 0.79
C TYR A 81 -2.57 -11.07 1.90
N LEU A 82 -2.99 -12.29 1.57
CA LEU A 82 -3.52 -13.26 2.53
C LEU A 82 -2.97 -14.65 2.17
N LYS A 83 -2.15 -15.24 3.07
CA LYS A 83 -1.53 -16.55 2.83
C LYS A 83 -2.54 -17.69 2.84
N THR A 84 -3.43 -17.68 3.84
CA THR A 84 -4.51 -18.66 4.02
C THR A 84 -5.66 -17.98 4.76
N LYS A 85 -6.85 -18.60 4.73
CA LYS A 85 -7.99 -18.09 5.49
C LYS A 85 -7.63 -18.01 6.98
N ALA A 86 -7.62 -16.79 7.50
CA ALA A 86 -7.31 -16.53 8.91
C ALA A 86 -8.53 -16.73 9.80
N SER A 87 -8.29 -17.04 11.07
CA SER A 87 -9.33 -17.00 12.11
C SER A 87 -9.65 -15.59 12.57
N VAL A 88 -8.77 -14.64 12.27
CA VAL A 88 -8.89 -13.21 12.55
C VAL A 88 -9.23 -12.51 11.24
N LYS A 89 -10.03 -11.47 11.29
CA LYS A 89 -10.43 -10.69 10.12
C LYS A 89 -9.22 -9.95 9.53
N THR A 90 -9.17 -9.85 8.21
CA THR A 90 -8.04 -9.22 7.50
C THR A 90 -7.91 -7.73 7.82
N GLU A 91 -9.01 -7.04 8.04
CA GLU A 91 -9.02 -5.63 8.49
C GLU A 91 -8.44 -5.44 9.90
N ASP A 92 -8.64 -6.38 10.81
CA ASP A 92 -8.06 -6.33 12.17
C ASP A 92 -6.53 -6.52 12.10
N LEU A 93 -6.06 -7.42 11.23
CA LEU A 93 -4.62 -7.61 10.97
C LEU A 93 -3.97 -6.37 10.33
N LEU A 94 -4.69 -5.63 9.49
CA LEU A 94 -4.23 -4.35 8.94
C LEU A 94 -4.04 -3.31 10.05
N ILE A 95 -5.01 -3.20 10.97
CA ILE A 95 -4.93 -2.26 12.10
C ILE A 95 -3.74 -2.60 13.01
N ASP A 96 -3.54 -3.88 13.31
CA ASP A 96 -2.40 -4.35 14.10
C ASP A 96 -1.06 -3.97 13.42
N ARG A 97 -0.94 -4.22 12.12
CA ARG A 97 0.24 -3.84 11.34
C ARG A 97 0.47 -2.32 11.33
N ALA A 98 -0.57 -1.53 11.14
CA ALA A 98 -0.49 -0.07 11.18
C ALA A 98 -0.04 0.43 12.56
N SER A 99 -0.54 -0.19 13.62
CA SER A 99 -0.13 0.11 15.00
C SER A 99 1.35 -0.19 15.24
N LEU A 100 1.85 -1.34 14.76
CA LEU A 100 3.28 -1.69 14.85
C LEU A 100 4.18 -0.70 14.10
N LEU A 101 3.70 -0.12 13.00
CA LEU A 101 4.39 0.93 12.25
C LEU A 101 4.22 2.33 12.87
N GLY A 102 3.49 2.45 13.98
CA GLY A 102 3.21 3.74 14.63
C GLY A 102 2.31 4.67 13.82
N LEU A 103 1.53 4.13 12.87
CA LEU A 103 0.66 4.91 12.01
C LEU A 103 -0.63 5.31 12.73
N SER A 104 -1.02 6.56 12.58
CA SER A 104 -2.37 7.03 12.91
C SER A 104 -3.40 6.50 11.90
N ILE A 105 -4.69 6.60 12.24
CA ILE A 105 -5.77 6.20 11.33
C ILE A 105 -5.69 6.92 9.97
N PRO A 106 -5.53 8.26 9.89
CA PRO A 106 -5.37 8.93 8.61
C PRO A 106 -4.14 8.46 7.81
N GLU A 107 -2.99 8.23 8.45
CA GLU A 107 -1.78 7.73 7.79
C GLU A 107 -2.00 6.31 7.24
N MET A 108 -2.65 5.42 7.97
CA MET A 108 -3.01 4.10 7.48
C MET A 108 -3.96 4.19 6.26
N VAL A 109 -5.00 5.02 6.36
CA VAL A 109 -5.99 5.19 5.28
C VAL A 109 -5.33 5.72 4.00
N VAL A 110 -4.53 6.78 4.11
CA VAL A 110 -3.90 7.38 2.93
C VAL A 110 -2.88 6.44 2.28
N LEU A 111 -2.12 5.67 3.08
CA LEU A 111 -1.18 4.68 2.57
C LEU A 111 -1.89 3.56 1.81
N VAL A 112 -2.96 2.98 2.37
CA VAL A 112 -3.72 1.95 1.67
C VAL A 112 -4.27 2.48 0.35
N GLY A 113 -4.94 3.63 0.36
CA GLY A 113 -5.51 4.21 -0.86
C GLY A 113 -4.47 4.52 -1.93
N GLY A 114 -3.32 5.07 -1.53
CA GLY A 114 -2.23 5.36 -2.47
C GLY A 114 -1.57 4.08 -3.01
N MET A 115 -1.31 3.09 -2.18
CA MET A 115 -0.77 1.80 -2.63
C MET A 115 -1.71 1.10 -3.62
N ARG A 116 -3.04 1.19 -3.41
CA ARG A 116 -4.03 0.71 -4.38
C ARG A 116 -3.96 1.45 -5.71
N ALA A 117 -3.91 2.78 -5.68
CA ALA A 117 -3.77 3.60 -6.89
C ALA A 117 -2.47 3.31 -7.64
N LEU A 118 -1.39 3.04 -6.91
CA LEU A 118 -0.10 2.63 -7.49
C LEU A 118 -0.10 1.21 -8.06
N GLY A 119 -1.11 0.39 -7.77
CA GLY A 119 -1.11 -1.02 -8.11
C GLY A 119 -0.13 -1.85 -7.26
N ALA A 120 0.29 -1.33 -6.12
CA ALA A 120 1.20 -2.02 -5.19
C ALA A 120 0.44 -3.08 -4.37
N VAL A 121 -0.07 -4.10 -5.04
CA VAL A 121 -0.80 -5.23 -4.47
C VAL A 121 -0.06 -6.53 -4.75
N SER A 122 -0.27 -7.54 -3.90
CA SER A 122 0.40 -8.83 -4.05
C SER A 122 -0.18 -9.64 -5.22
N GLU A 123 0.68 -10.27 -6.04
CA GLU A 123 0.25 -11.22 -7.08
C GLU A 123 -0.52 -12.44 -6.55
N HIS A 124 -0.35 -12.77 -5.28
CA HIS A 124 -1.01 -13.93 -4.67
C HIS A 124 -2.47 -13.67 -4.28
N ALA A 125 -3.02 -12.48 -4.56
CA ALA A 125 -4.46 -12.29 -4.58
C ALA A 125 -5.07 -13.12 -5.73
N LYS A 126 -6.22 -13.77 -5.51
CA LYS A 126 -6.88 -14.63 -6.52
C LYS A 126 -7.10 -13.97 -7.89
N HIS A 127 -7.18 -12.65 -7.94
CA HIS A 127 -7.38 -11.85 -9.16
C HIS A 127 -6.10 -11.11 -9.59
N GLY A 128 -4.92 -11.54 -9.10
CA GLY A 128 -3.65 -10.92 -9.44
C GLY A 128 -3.52 -9.48 -8.95
N HIS A 129 -2.72 -8.69 -9.63
CA HIS A 129 -2.43 -7.29 -9.26
C HIS A 129 -3.60 -6.31 -9.36
N SER A 130 -4.80 -6.75 -9.77
CA SER A 130 -5.93 -5.83 -9.98
C SER A 130 -6.89 -5.73 -8.80
N ILE A 131 -6.82 -6.64 -7.82
CA ILE A 131 -7.75 -6.63 -6.69
C ILE A 131 -7.50 -5.44 -5.76
N GLY A 132 -8.52 -4.62 -5.55
CA GLY A 132 -8.44 -3.38 -4.78
C GLY A 132 -7.89 -2.19 -5.57
N VAL A 133 -7.44 -2.39 -6.81
CA VAL A 133 -7.00 -1.30 -7.70
C VAL A 133 -8.24 -0.64 -8.31
N LEU A 134 -8.82 0.31 -7.57
CA LEU A 134 -10.06 0.98 -7.96
C LEU A 134 -9.75 2.25 -8.76
N THR A 135 -9.02 2.10 -9.86
CA THR A 135 -8.65 3.22 -10.75
C THR A 135 -8.44 2.73 -12.18
N ASP A 136 -8.77 3.56 -13.16
CA ASP A 136 -8.45 3.34 -14.58
C ASP A 136 -7.04 3.80 -14.96
N ARG A 137 -6.29 4.34 -14.01
CA ARG A 137 -4.93 4.90 -14.16
C ARG A 137 -3.95 4.30 -13.16
N PRO A 138 -3.78 2.98 -13.09
CA PRO A 138 -2.85 2.37 -12.14
C PRO A 138 -1.43 2.89 -12.35
N GLY A 139 -0.70 3.05 -11.26
CA GLY A 139 0.66 3.61 -11.28
C GLY A 139 0.73 5.14 -11.17
N GLN A 140 -0.39 5.84 -11.17
CA GLN A 140 -0.46 7.26 -10.83
C GLN A 140 -0.93 7.45 -9.40
N LEU A 141 -0.29 8.37 -8.66
CA LEU A 141 -0.67 8.65 -7.27
C LEU A 141 -1.90 9.56 -7.21
N THR A 142 -3.07 8.96 -7.36
CA THR A 142 -4.37 9.64 -7.37
C THR A 142 -5.23 9.20 -6.19
N ASN A 143 -6.23 10.01 -5.84
CA ASN A 143 -7.25 9.69 -4.83
C ASN A 143 -8.39 8.80 -5.38
N ASP A 144 -8.24 8.25 -6.57
CA ASP A 144 -9.26 7.47 -7.28
C ASP A 144 -9.80 6.30 -6.46
N PHE A 145 -8.94 5.64 -5.65
CA PHE A 145 -9.37 4.58 -4.75
C PHE A 145 -10.55 5.02 -3.88
N PHE A 146 -10.45 6.18 -3.24
CA PHE A 146 -11.51 6.69 -2.36
C PHE A 146 -12.75 7.14 -3.13
N VAL A 147 -12.54 7.82 -4.25
CA VAL A 147 -13.65 8.28 -5.11
C VAL A 147 -14.47 7.10 -5.60
N ASN A 148 -13.82 6.05 -6.12
CA ASN A 148 -14.49 4.88 -6.68
C ASN A 148 -15.04 3.93 -5.58
N LEU A 149 -14.36 3.81 -4.44
CA LEU A 149 -14.86 3.05 -3.29
C LEU A 149 -16.18 3.62 -2.76
N LEU A 150 -16.29 4.95 -2.71
CA LEU A 150 -17.44 5.64 -2.15
C LEU A 150 -18.53 5.95 -3.19
N ASP A 151 -18.30 5.59 -4.47
CA ASP A 151 -19.27 5.78 -5.55
C ASP A 151 -20.56 5.01 -5.29
N MET A 152 -21.67 5.72 -5.05
CA MET A 152 -22.99 5.14 -4.85
C MET A 152 -23.57 4.50 -6.12
N GLY A 153 -22.98 4.75 -7.28
CA GLY A 153 -23.28 4.07 -8.55
C GLY A 153 -22.80 2.62 -8.59
N THR A 154 -21.90 2.24 -7.71
CA THR A 154 -21.37 0.87 -7.62
C THR A 154 -22.18 0.04 -6.60
N LYS A 155 -22.54 -1.18 -6.99
CA LYS A 155 -23.13 -2.19 -6.12
C LYS A 155 -22.10 -3.29 -5.86
N TRP A 156 -21.76 -3.50 -4.59
CA TRP A 156 -20.86 -4.56 -4.17
C TRP A 156 -21.62 -5.85 -3.82
N ALA A 157 -21.07 -7.00 -4.23
CA ALA A 157 -21.54 -8.33 -3.87
C ALA A 157 -20.36 -9.24 -3.58
N THR A 158 -20.54 -10.20 -2.68
CA THR A 158 -19.53 -11.23 -2.38
C THR A 158 -19.31 -12.14 -3.57
N VAL A 159 -18.08 -12.62 -3.73
CA VAL A 159 -17.77 -13.72 -4.63
C VAL A 159 -18.00 -15.02 -3.88
N ASP A 160 -18.92 -15.86 -4.37
CA ASP A 160 -19.49 -17.03 -3.67
C ASP A 160 -18.44 -17.99 -3.05
N GLU A 161 -17.30 -18.15 -3.67
CA GLU A 161 -16.25 -19.08 -3.22
C GLU A 161 -15.21 -18.42 -2.28
N SER A 162 -15.28 -17.10 -2.06
CA SER A 162 -14.26 -16.36 -1.30
C SER A 162 -14.44 -16.43 0.21
N GLY A 163 -15.63 -16.80 0.68
CA GLY A 163 -15.97 -16.80 2.10
C GLY A 163 -15.99 -15.39 2.70
N ASP A 164 -16.54 -14.42 1.98
CA ASP A 164 -16.64 -13.00 2.31
C ASP A 164 -15.30 -12.23 2.33
N GLU A 165 -14.26 -12.76 1.68
CA GLU A 165 -12.97 -12.07 1.58
C GLU A 165 -12.82 -11.24 0.27
N GLU A 166 -13.56 -11.62 -0.79
CA GLU A 166 -13.52 -10.97 -2.10
C GLU A 166 -14.90 -10.49 -2.54
N PHE A 167 -14.94 -9.35 -3.23
CA PHE A 167 -16.15 -8.68 -3.68
C PHE A 167 -16.01 -8.22 -5.12
N VAL A 168 -17.12 -8.27 -5.85
CA VAL A 168 -17.26 -7.69 -7.17
C VAL A 168 -18.15 -6.46 -7.09
N GLY A 169 -17.67 -5.36 -7.67
CA GLY A 169 -18.41 -4.10 -7.84
C GLY A 169 -19.00 -4.03 -9.24
N THR A 170 -20.32 -3.87 -9.32
CA THR A 170 -21.05 -3.71 -10.59
C THR A 170 -21.69 -2.33 -10.68
N ASP A 171 -21.74 -1.76 -11.86
CA ASP A 171 -22.50 -0.54 -12.12
C ASP A 171 -23.98 -0.79 -11.94
N ARG A 172 -24.65 0.05 -11.15
CA ARG A 172 -26.08 -0.13 -10.80
C ARG A 172 -27.01 0.08 -11.99
N ALA A 173 -26.61 0.87 -12.97
CA ALA A 173 -27.45 1.20 -14.11
C ALA A 173 -27.30 0.18 -15.23
N SER A 174 -26.08 -0.22 -15.58
CA SER A 174 -25.80 -1.16 -16.66
C SER A 174 -25.74 -2.60 -16.20
N GLY A 175 -25.39 -2.87 -14.92
CA GLY A 175 -25.09 -4.20 -14.40
C GLY A 175 -23.71 -4.71 -14.80
N GLU A 176 -22.91 -3.91 -15.49
CA GLU A 176 -21.56 -4.30 -15.89
C GLU A 176 -20.60 -4.32 -14.70
N GLU A 177 -19.69 -5.28 -14.71
CA GLU A 177 -18.63 -5.39 -13.73
C GLU A 177 -17.60 -4.27 -13.90
N LYS A 178 -17.25 -3.60 -12.80
CA LYS A 178 -16.29 -2.47 -12.79
C LYS A 178 -15.04 -2.79 -12.00
N TRP A 179 -15.20 -3.33 -10.78
CA TRP A 179 -14.12 -3.44 -9.81
C TRP A 179 -14.11 -4.77 -9.09
N HIS A 180 -12.92 -5.18 -8.65
CA HIS A 180 -12.74 -6.22 -7.66
C HIS A 180 -12.10 -5.61 -6.41
N ALA A 181 -12.55 -6.01 -5.24
CA ALA A 181 -12.04 -5.54 -3.95
C ALA A 181 -11.98 -6.65 -2.93
N THR A 182 -11.13 -6.48 -1.92
CA THR A 182 -11.13 -7.35 -0.75
C THR A 182 -12.03 -6.78 0.34
N ARG A 183 -12.32 -7.62 1.34
CA ARG A 183 -12.94 -7.18 2.58
C ARG A 183 -12.18 -6.01 3.23
N THR A 184 -10.84 -6.07 3.21
CA THR A 184 -9.98 -5.00 3.70
C THR A 184 -10.19 -3.68 2.96
N ASP A 185 -10.43 -3.70 1.66
CA ASP A 185 -10.71 -2.48 0.89
C ASP A 185 -12.08 -1.89 1.27
N LEU A 186 -13.11 -2.76 1.34
CA LEU A 186 -14.48 -2.30 1.58
C LEU A 186 -14.71 -1.76 2.99
N VAL A 187 -13.88 -2.12 3.97
CA VAL A 187 -14.00 -1.58 5.33
C VAL A 187 -13.76 -0.07 5.37
N PHE A 188 -12.97 0.49 4.46
CA PHE A 188 -12.76 1.94 4.35
C PHE A 188 -14.02 2.71 3.90
N GLY A 189 -14.96 2.04 3.28
CA GLY A 189 -16.27 2.60 2.94
C GLY A 189 -17.40 2.26 3.92
N SER A 190 -17.22 1.26 4.79
CA SER A 190 -18.27 0.72 5.67
C SER A 190 -18.05 1.00 7.16
N ASN A 191 -16.81 1.12 7.63
CA ASN A 191 -16.52 1.53 9.00
C ASN A 191 -16.64 3.04 9.13
N SER A 192 -17.37 3.54 10.12
CA SER A 192 -17.69 4.97 10.25
C SER A 192 -16.47 5.88 10.40
N GLN A 193 -15.44 5.43 11.12
CA GLN A 193 -14.21 6.22 11.31
C GLN A 193 -13.34 6.23 10.04
N LEU A 194 -13.12 5.07 9.46
CA LEU A 194 -12.31 4.94 8.23
C LEU A 194 -13.00 5.65 7.06
N ARG A 195 -14.32 5.52 6.95
CA ARG A 195 -15.12 6.21 5.95
C ARG A 195 -15.04 7.74 6.07
N ALA A 196 -15.09 8.28 7.27
CA ALA A 196 -14.96 9.73 7.48
C ALA A 196 -13.62 10.28 6.95
N VAL A 197 -12.53 9.52 7.11
CA VAL A 197 -11.21 9.89 6.54
C VAL A 197 -11.20 9.68 5.03
N ALA A 198 -11.76 8.57 4.54
CA ALA A 198 -11.87 8.29 3.10
C ALA A 198 -12.67 9.38 2.36
N GLU A 199 -13.77 9.89 2.96
CA GLU A 199 -14.58 10.97 2.41
C GLU A 199 -13.77 12.27 2.25
N VAL A 200 -12.88 12.59 3.20
CA VAL A 200 -11.99 13.76 3.08
C VAL A 200 -11.09 13.64 1.84
N TYR A 201 -10.53 12.47 1.59
CA TYR A 201 -9.66 12.27 0.41
C TYR A 201 -10.47 12.14 -0.89
N ALA A 202 -11.71 11.70 -0.85
CA ALA A 202 -12.58 11.61 -2.02
C ALA A 202 -13.19 12.96 -2.43
N GLU A 203 -13.12 13.98 -1.57
CA GLU A 203 -13.70 15.29 -1.84
C GLU A 203 -12.93 16.01 -2.95
N ASN A 204 -13.68 16.62 -3.89
CA ASN A 204 -13.09 17.40 -4.97
C ASN A 204 -12.23 18.56 -4.44
N GLY A 205 -11.02 18.69 -4.95
CA GLY A 205 -10.06 19.70 -4.53
C GLY A 205 -9.10 19.22 -3.42
N ASN A 206 -9.26 18.00 -2.91
CA ASN A 206 -8.37 17.40 -1.92
C ASN A 206 -7.32 16.47 -2.53
N GLU A 207 -7.17 16.43 -3.86
CA GLU A 207 -6.18 15.59 -4.54
C GLU A 207 -4.75 15.92 -4.12
N GLU A 208 -4.41 17.21 -4.04
CA GLU A 208 -3.08 17.65 -3.59
C GLU A 208 -2.84 17.31 -2.11
N LYS A 209 -3.88 17.46 -1.27
CA LYS A 209 -3.81 17.06 0.14
C LYS A 209 -3.53 15.56 0.25
N PHE A 210 -4.24 14.73 -0.52
CA PHE A 210 -4.01 13.29 -0.56
C PHE A 210 -2.56 12.95 -0.89
N VAL A 211 -1.99 13.56 -1.95
CA VAL A 211 -0.61 13.32 -2.37
C VAL A 211 0.39 13.72 -1.28
N LYS A 212 0.20 14.89 -0.64
CA LYS A 212 1.06 15.36 0.45
C LYS A 212 1.02 14.44 1.68
N ASP A 213 -0.18 14.05 2.08
CA ASP A 213 -0.38 13.18 3.24
C ASP A 213 0.18 11.76 2.97
N PHE A 214 0.02 11.26 1.74
CA PHE A 214 0.64 10.00 1.33
C PHE A 214 2.16 10.06 1.43
N VAL A 215 2.79 11.10 0.88
CA VAL A 215 4.24 11.27 0.93
C VAL A 215 4.74 11.36 2.37
N ALA A 216 4.03 12.08 3.24
CA ALA A 216 4.38 12.17 4.65
C ALA A 216 4.32 10.80 5.36
N ALA A 217 3.23 10.05 5.14
CA ALA A 217 3.08 8.72 5.72
C ALA A 217 4.06 7.70 5.12
N TRP A 218 4.34 7.78 3.81
CA TRP A 218 5.37 6.99 3.14
C TRP A 218 6.75 7.22 3.76
N THR A 219 7.18 8.49 3.89
CA THR A 219 8.46 8.86 4.49
C THR A 219 8.58 8.33 5.91
N LYS A 220 7.52 8.45 6.71
CA LYS A 220 7.48 7.92 8.07
C LYS A 220 7.72 6.40 8.10
N VAL A 221 7.13 5.64 7.18
CA VAL A 221 7.36 4.19 7.10
C VAL A 221 8.77 3.87 6.61
N MET A 222 9.28 4.62 5.62
CA MET A 222 10.65 4.43 5.12
C MET A 222 11.71 4.72 6.18
N ASP A 223 11.44 5.64 7.10
CA ASP A 223 12.35 6.00 8.19
C ASP A 223 12.10 5.19 9.49
N ALA A 224 11.18 4.23 9.51
CA ALA A 224 10.85 3.45 10.71
C ALA A 224 12.02 2.58 11.22
N ASP A 225 13.00 2.28 10.40
CA ASP A 225 14.24 1.58 10.76
C ASP A 225 15.37 2.53 11.21
N ARG A 226 15.15 3.86 11.20
CA ARG A 226 16.17 4.87 11.47
C ARG A 226 16.10 5.33 12.93
N PHE A 227 16.72 4.57 13.84
CA PHE A 227 16.78 4.88 15.27
C PHE A 227 17.78 6.00 15.63
N ASP A 228 18.56 6.43 14.67
CA ASP A 228 19.53 7.54 14.77
C ASP A 228 18.91 8.92 14.46
N LEU A 229 17.67 8.96 13.95
CA LEU A 229 16.96 10.21 13.68
C LEU A 229 16.43 10.81 14.99
N THR A 230 16.61 12.11 15.15
CA THR A 230 16.08 12.81 16.32
C THR A 230 14.61 13.17 16.13
N TYR A 231 13.84 13.18 17.21
CA TYR A 231 12.42 13.53 17.24
C TYR A 231 12.08 14.87 16.56
N ALA A 232 13.04 15.78 16.47
CA ALA A 232 12.87 17.09 15.84
C ALA A 232 12.67 17.05 14.31
N GLN A 233 12.88 15.89 13.67
CA GLN A 233 12.68 15.72 12.22
C GLN A 233 11.25 15.38 11.83
N TYR A 234 10.39 15.04 12.81
CA TYR A 234 9.02 14.58 12.58
C TYR A 234 7.92 15.57 13.02
N HIS A 235 8.31 16.80 13.38
CA HIS A 235 7.37 17.87 13.81
C HIS A 235 7.46 19.13 12.98
#